data_a53cca82058c513eee8848282e5dbf75
#
_entry.id   a53cca82058c513eee8848282e5dbf75
#
_cell.length_a   1.000
_cell.length_b   1.000
_cell.length_c   1.000
_cell.angle_alpha   90.00
_cell.angle_beta   90.00
_cell.angle_gamma   90.00
#
_symmetry.space_group_name_H-M   'P 1'
#
loop_
_entity.id
_entity.type
_entity.pdbx_description
1 polymer ?
#
loop_
_entity_poly.entity_id
_entity_poly.type
_entity_poly.pdbx_seq_one_letter_code
_entity_poly.pdbx_strand_id
1 'polypeptide(L)'
;PNYKTVTSNISVTVKPRSITIRPDRMEKEYGQTITEYTWSISDGSLAGDDQLEDLKINVTLTAGDAEKETCEVGTYEITEKAPTTVENQNYAVTFEPGILIVQPKPVDVVWNTDGTIIYTGKEVNVTAELSGVLFKDECKAVVEDGNAVEPGKYTASIVGLTGEQCYNYVLHGEDTDYQIEYQIVKKEETKNPTDSKETSTGTAGKKPTGTSTSGKQVKTAKTGDSISYIWILMIAGSIAVIGGMIYVIRRRKQK
;
A
#
# COMPACT_ATOMS: atom_id res chain seq x y z
N PRO A 1 -35.31 -81.63 -2.21
CA PRO A 1 -34.37 -80.56 -2.46
C PRO A 1 -33.09 -80.83 -1.62
N ASN A 2 -31.97 -81.01 -2.29
CA ASN A 2 -30.72 -81.43 -1.65
C ASN A 2 -29.77 -80.23 -1.39
N TYR A 3 -30.31 -79.03 -1.27
CA TYR A 3 -29.52 -77.85 -1.01
C TYR A 3 -29.71 -77.34 0.42
N LYS A 4 -28.60 -77.15 1.14
CA LYS A 4 -28.56 -76.50 2.44
C LYS A 4 -28.26 -75.01 2.22
N THR A 5 -29.05 -74.13 2.84
CA THR A 5 -28.75 -72.70 2.88
C THR A 5 -27.47 -72.52 3.73
N VAL A 6 -26.43 -71.93 3.17
CA VAL A 6 -25.26 -71.49 3.89
C VAL A 6 -25.37 -70.01 4.06
N THR A 7 -25.42 -69.53 5.31
CA THR A 7 -25.38 -68.12 5.65
C THR A 7 -23.96 -67.75 6.02
N SER A 8 -23.40 -66.76 5.35
CA SER A 8 -22.11 -66.17 5.69
C SER A 8 -22.30 -64.73 6.13
N ASN A 9 -21.75 -64.38 7.29
CA ASN A 9 -21.73 -63.00 7.77
C ASN A 9 -20.52 -62.29 7.20
N ILE A 10 -20.74 -61.22 6.48
CA ILE A 10 -19.69 -60.31 5.97
C ILE A 10 -19.72 -59.07 6.84
N SER A 11 -18.59 -58.75 7.47
CA SER A 11 -18.42 -57.49 8.21
C SER A 11 -17.92 -56.42 7.26
N VAL A 12 -18.66 -55.31 7.17
CA VAL A 12 -18.27 -54.13 6.39
C VAL A 12 -18.00 -53.01 7.37
N THR A 13 -16.81 -52.41 7.28
CA THR A 13 -16.40 -51.23 8.06
C THR A 13 -16.37 -50.03 7.16
N VAL A 14 -17.17 -49.03 7.45
CA VAL A 14 -17.15 -47.73 6.78
C VAL A 14 -16.23 -46.81 7.60
N LYS A 15 -15.24 -46.22 6.93
CA LYS A 15 -14.33 -45.27 7.58
C LYS A 15 -14.81 -43.85 7.27
N PRO A 16 -14.60 -42.87 8.16
CA PRO A 16 -14.85 -41.48 7.88
C PRO A 16 -14.07 -41.00 6.66
N ARG A 17 -14.67 -40.13 5.86
CA ARG A 17 -14.02 -39.49 4.71
C ARG A 17 -13.13 -38.36 5.20
N SER A 18 -11.86 -38.39 4.83
CA SER A 18 -10.91 -37.35 5.20
C SER A 18 -11.10 -36.09 4.35
N ILE A 19 -11.11 -34.95 5.01
CA ILE A 19 -11.03 -33.63 4.41
C ILE A 19 -10.03 -32.77 5.19
N THR A 20 -9.38 -31.85 4.50
CA THR A 20 -8.50 -30.87 5.12
C THR A 20 -9.09 -29.48 4.93
N ILE A 21 -9.15 -28.72 6.00
CA ILE A 21 -9.59 -27.32 5.98
C ILE A 21 -8.40 -26.40 6.19
N ARG A 22 -8.43 -25.25 5.58
CA ARG A 22 -7.41 -24.20 5.71
C ARG A 22 -8.05 -22.83 5.73
N PRO A 23 -7.58 -21.88 6.58
CA PRO A 23 -7.97 -20.48 6.50
C PRO A 23 -7.63 -19.93 5.12
N ASP A 24 -8.54 -19.14 4.58
CA ASP A 24 -8.29 -18.41 3.34
C ASP A 24 -7.15 -17.41 3.54
N ARG A 25 -6.40 -17.12 2.47
CA ARG A 25 -5.38 -16.09 2.50
C ARG A 25 -6.00 -14.75 2.81
N MET A 26 -5.45 -14.04 3.78
CA MET A 26 -5.90 -12.71 4.17
C MET A 26 -4.80 -11.68 4.02
N GLU A 27 -5.20 -10.44 3.78
CA GLU A 27 -4.31 -9.28 3.68
C GLU A 27 -4.91 -8.12 4.47
N LYS A 28 -4.05 -7.35 5.12
CA LYS A 28 -4.40 -6.07 5.74
C LYS A 28 -3.26 -5.09 5.57
N GLU A 29 -3.54 -3.81 5.67
CA GLU A 29 -2.52 -2.77 5.79
C GLU A 29 -2.07 -2.61 7.24
N TYR A 30 -0.85 -2.13 7.43
CA TYR A 30 -0.35 -1.66 8.72
C TYR A 30 -1.31 -0.61 9.29
N GLY A 31 -1.69 -0.75 10.55
CA GLY A 31 -2.70 0.10 11.19
C GLY A 31 -4.13 -0.44 11.15
N GLN A 32 -4.38 -1.57 10.48
CA GLN A 32 -5.68 -2.23 10.48
C GLN A 32 -5.71 -3.41 11.45
N THR A 33 -6.93 -3.78 11.90
CA THR A 33 -7.19 -4.97 12.73
C THR A 33 -7.86 -6.05 11.90
N ILE A 34 -7.68 -7.32 12.29
CA ILE A 34 -8.44 -8.47 11.79
C ILE A 34 -9.40 -8.91 12.87
N THR A 35 -10.67 -9.08 12.53
CA THR A 35 -11.72 -9.52 13.44
C THR A 35 -12.45 -10.79 12.97
N GLU A 36 -12.39 -11.09 11.68
CA GLU A 36 -13.10 -12.21 11.06
C GLU A 36 -12.18 -12.99 10.15
N TYR A 37 -12.36 -14.30 10.12
CA TYR A 37 -11.63 -15.24 9.28
C TYR A 37 -12.61 -16.06 8.46
N THR A 38 -12.23 -16.34 7.23
CA THR A 38 -12.88 -17.34 6.38
C THR A 38 -11.95 -18.54 6.19
N TRP A 39 -12.53 -19.67 5.84
CA TRP A 39 -11.78 -20.89 5.57
C TRP A 39 -12.50 -21.75 4.53
N SER A 40 -11.77 -22.64 3.90
CA SER A 40 -12.28 -23.51 2.85
C SER A 40 -11.64 -24.90 2.95
N ILE A 41 -12.20 -25.86 2.23
CA ILE A 41 -11.62 -27.19 2.08
C ILE A 41 -10.43 -27.08 1.13
N SER A 42 -9.22 -27.38 1.63
CA SER A 42 -7.98 -27.37 0.87
C SER A 42 -7.65 -28.70 0.21
N ASP A 43 -8.11 -29.81 0.82
CA ASP A 43 -7.92 -31.15 0.27
C ASP A 43 -9.12 -32.04 0.65
N GLY A 44 -9.42 -33.03 -0.21
CA GLY A 44 -10.57 -33.88 -0.10
C GLY A 44 -11.81 -33.28 -0.75
N SER A 45 -12.98 -33.89 -0.53
CA SER A 45 -14.27 -33.42 -1.06
C SER A 45 -15.43 -33.98 -0.23
N LEU A 46 -16.58 -33.33 -0.28
CA LEU A 46 -17.82 -33.81 0.32
C LEU A 46 -18.37 -35.03 -0.44
N ALA A 47 -19.16 -35.85 0.21
CA ALA A 47 -19.75 -37.04 -0.35
C ALA A 47 -21.16 -36.74 -0.85
N GLY A 48 -21.51 -37.24 -2.04
CA GLY A 48 -22.86 -37.11 -2.59
C GLY A 48 -23.31 -35.64 -2.66
N ASP A 49 -24.46 -35.38 -2.04
CA ASP A 49 -25.11 -34.05 -2.00
C ASP A 49 -24.83 -33.29 -0.68
N ASP A 50 -23.91 -33.79 0.17
CA ASP A 50 -23.57 -33.15 1.45
C ASP A 50 -23.08 -31.74 1.23
N GLN A 51 -23.50 -30.81 2.08
CA GLN A 51 -23.04 -29.42 2.10
C GLN A 51 -22.10 -29.20 3.28
N LEU A 52 -21.28 -28.15 3.22
CA LEU A 52 -20.29 -27.84 4.25
C LEU A 52 -20.94 -27.63 5.63
N GLU A 53 -22.12 -27.03 5.65
CA GLU A 53 -22.91 -26.76 6.84
C GLU A 53 -23.38 -28.06 7.53
N ASP A 54 -23.57 -29.13 6.77
CA ASP A 54 -24.02 -30.44 7.30
C ASP A 54 -22.95 -31.11 8.16
N LEU A 55 -21.69 -30.70 8.00
CA LEU A 55 -20.56 -31.23 8.76
C LEU A 55 -20.50 -30.64 10.16
N LYS A 56 -21.05 -29.46 10.37
CA LYS A 56 -21.00 -28.71 11.65
C LYS A 56 -19.57 -28.66 12.20
N ILE A 57 -18.67 -28.14 11.37
CA ILE A 57 -17.28 -27.93 11.74
C ILE A 57 -17.21 -26.72 12.68
N ASN A 58 -16.62 -26.92 13.84
CA ASN A 58 -16.32 -25.84 14.79
C ASN A 58 -14.83 -25.57 14.73
N VAL A 59 -14.46 -24.44 14.11
CA VAL A 59 -13.10 -23.94 14.00
C VAL A 59 -13.03 -22.52 14.54
N THR A 60 -12.03 -22.24 15.37
CA THR A 60 -11.73 -20.90 15.85
C THR A 60 -10.33 -20.54 15.45
N LEU A 61 -10.20 -19.51 14.64
CA LEU A 61 -8.95 -19.11 14.01
C LEU A 61 -8.32 -17.90 14.74
N THR A 62 -7.00 -17.78 14.63
CA THR A 62 -6.23 -16.64 15.13
C THR A 62 -4.91 -16.50 14.40
N ALA A 63 -4.47 -15.27 14.20
CA ALA A 63 -3.10 -14.92 13.82
C ALA A 63 -2.34 -14.28 15.00
N GLY A 64 -2.86 -14.40 16.22
CA GLY A 64 -2.22 -13.90 17.43
C GLY A 64 -2.00 -12.40 17.42
N ASP A 65 -0.77 -11.97 17.70
CA ASP A 65 -0.43 -10.54 17.70
C ASP A 65 -0.55 -9.88 16.32
N ALA A 66 -0.55 -10.67 15.24
CA ALA A 66 -0.73 -10.15 13.89
C ALA A 66 -2.15 -9.60 13.62
N GLU A 67 -3.12 -9.91 14.46
CA GLU A 67 -4.47 -9.33 14.40
C GLU A 67 -4.50 -7.85 14.76
N LYS A 68 -3.55 -7.38 15.56
CA LYS A 68 -3.49 -6.01 16.09
C LYS A 68 -3.11 -5.00 15.01
N GLU A 69 -3.57 -3.77 15.19
CA GLU A 69 -3.22 -2.64 14.33
C GLU A 69 -1.73 -2.32 14.32
N THR A 70 -1.04 -2.59 15.43
CA THR A 70 0.41 -2.34 15.59
C THR A 70 1.30 -3.46 15.06
N CYS A 71 0.72 -4.49 14.43
CA CYS A 71 1.51 -5.57 13.86
C CYS A 71 2.30 -5.09 12.65
N GLU A 72 3.59 -5.28 12.67
CA GLU A 72 4.53 -4.88 11.62
C GLU A 72 4.26 -5.57 10.28
N VAL A 73 4.73 -4.95 9.20
CA VAL A 73 4.68 -5.53 7.84
C VAL A 73 5.38 -6.89 7.80
N GLY A 74 4.72 -7.87 7.21
CA GLY A 74 5.25 -9.23 7.13
C GLY A 74 4.20 -10.27 6.76
N THR A 75 4.63 -11.53 6.84
CA THR A 75 3.76 -12.68 6.61
C THR A 75 3.65 -13.49 7.90
N TYR A 76 2.43 -13.80 8.30
CA TYR A 76 2.07 -14.44 9.55
C TYR A 76 1.21 -15.67 9.27
N GLU A 77 1.28 -16.65 10.15
CA GLU A 77 0.41 -17.83 10.06
C GLU A 77 -0.94 -17.56 10.72
N ILE A 78 -2.00 -18.07 10.09
CA ILE A 78 -3.33 -18.19 10.69
C ILE A 78 -3.46 -19.62 11.18
N THR A 79 -3.63 -19.80 12.48
CA THR A 79 -3.70 -21.10 13.13
C THR A 79 -5.04 -21.33 13.81
N GLU A 80 -5.33 -22.55 14.24
CA GLU A 80 -6.45 -22.80 15.11
C GLU A 80 -6.13 -22.38 16.56
N LYS A 81 -7.06 -21.67 17.20
CA LYS A 81 -6.96 -21.28 18.61
C LYS A 81 -7.28 -22.44 19.56
N ALA A 82 -8.10 -23.36 19.11
CA ALA A 82 -8.46 -24.60 19.78
C ALA A 82 -8.62 -25.70 18.73
N PRO A 83 -8.40 -26.99 19.08
CA PRO A 83 -8.51 -28.07 18.11
C PRO A 83 -9.85 -28.05 17.39
N THR A 84 -9.81 -28.12 16.07
CA THR A 84 -11.00 -28.19 15.22
C THR A 84 -11.80 -29.44 15.54
N THR A 85 -13.10 -29.29 15.66
CA THR A 85 -14.02 -30.40 15.89
C THR A 85 -15.05 -30.49 14.78
N VAL A 86 -15.54 -31.70 14.54
CA VAL A 86 -16.62 -32.01 13.59
C VAL A 86 -17.68 -32.86 14.27
N GLU A 87 -18.94 -32.50 14.14
CA GLU A 87 -20.04 -33.29 14.70
C GLU A 87 -20.45 -34.46 13.80
N ASN A 88 -20.38 -34.27 12.48
CA ASN A 88 -20.70 -35.34 11.53
C ASN A 88 -19.55 -36.35 11.47
N GLN A 89 -19.79 -37.51 12.09
CA GLN A 89 -18.81 -38.60 12.20
C GLN A 89 -18.50 -39.34 10.89
N ASN A 90 -19.21 -39.03 9.84
CA ASN A 90 -18.88 -39.51 8.49
C ASN A 90 -17.64 -38.85 7.89
N TYR A 91 -17.14 -37.80 8.56
CA TYR A 91 -15.95 -37.06 8.13
C TYR A 91 -14.89 -37.02 9.22
N ALA A 92 -13.64 -37.06 8.79
CA ALA A 92 -12.47 -36.79 9.61
C ALA A 92 -11.82 -35.52 9.09
N VAL A 93 -11.80 -34.45 9.90
CA VAL A 93 -11.29 -33.13 9.53
C VAL A 93 -9.87 -32.98 10.02
N THR A 94 -8.98 -32.53 9.11
CA THR A 94 -7.59 -32.13 9.42
C THR A 94 -7.48 -30.63 9.16
N PHE A 95 -6.69 -29.93 9.98
CA PHE A 95 -6.42 -28.50 9.83
C PHE A 95 -5.03 -28.25 9.26
N GLU A 96 -4.92 -27.31 8.32
CA GLU A 96 -3.67 -26.73 7.83
C GLU A 96 -3.63 -25.23 8.11
N PRO A 97 -2.47 -24.64 8.48
CA PRO A 97 -2.34 -23.20 8.68
C PRO A 97 -2.60 -22.40 7.41
N GLY A 98 -3.23 -21.24 7.58
CA GLY A 98 -3.39 -20.21 6.54
C GLY A 98 -2.32 -19.13 6.63
N ILE A 99 -2.46 -18.07 5.80
CA ILE A 99 -1.51 -16.96 5.70
C ILE A 99 -2.23 -15.64 5.83
N LEU A 100 -1.73 -14.77 6.73
CA LEU A 100 -2.06 -13.35 6.81
C LEU A 100 -0.84 -12.54 6.34
N ILE A 101 -1.06 -11.62 5.40
CA ILE A 101 -0.05 -10.66 4.95
C ILE A 101 -0.41 -9.28 5.48
N VAL A 102 0.52 -8.66 6.19
CA VAL A 102 0.45 -7.26 6.58
C VAL A 102 1.23 -6.45 5.56
N GLN A 103 0.52 -5.61 4.81
CA GLN A 103 1.06 -4.74 3.76
C GLN A 103 1.51 -3.41 4.35
N PRO A 104 2.53 -2.73 3.74
CA PRO A 104 2.88 -1.39 4.12
C PRO A 104 1.70 -0.42 3.94
N LYS A 105 1.57 0.51 4.88
CA LYS A 105 0.58 1.57 4.80
C LYS A 105 1.04 2.66 3.83
N PRO A 106 0.21 3.07 2.85
CA PRO A 106 0.49 4.24 2.03
C PRO A 106 0.48 5.53 2.87
N VAL A 107 1.45 6.41 2.63
CA VAL A 107 1.56 7.74 3.24
C VAL A 107 1.73 8.81 2.18
N ASP A 108 1.10 9.96 2.39
CA ASP A 108 1.15 11.08 1.47
C ASP A 108 2.31 12.02 1.81
N VAL A 109 2.79 12.72 0.78
CA VAL A 109 3.87 13.70 0.88
C VAL A 109 3.29 15.10 1.03
N VAL A 110 3.79 15.85 1.99
CA VAL A 110 3.44 17.26 2.21
C VAL A 110 4.71 18.10 2.17
N TRP A 111 4.90 18.86 1.09
CA TRP A 111 6.04 19.75 0.92
C TRP A 111 5.87 21.03 1.78
N ASN A 112 6.97 21.56 2.31
CA ASN A 112 6.96 22.79 3.13
C ASN A 112 6.87 24.09 2.28
N THR A 113 6.71 23.98 0.98
CA THR A 113 6.57 25.10 0.05
C THR A 113 5.53 24.80 -1.04
N ASP A 114 4.94 25.84 -1.60
CA ASP A 114 4.06 25.81 -2.78
C ASP A 114 4.81 26.07 -4.11
N GLY A 115 6.14 26.11 -4.06
CA GLY A 115 6.99 26.29 -5.22
C GLY A 115 7.51 27.72 -5.43
N THR A 116 7.11 28.72 -4.64
CA THR A 116 7.65 30.09 -4.77
C THR A 116 8.21 30.62 -3.45
N ILE A 117 9.50 30.97 -3.45
CA ILE A 117 10.22 31.39 -2.27
C ILE A 117 10.89 32.75 -2.54
N ILE A 118 10.75 33.69 -1.62
CA ILE A 118 11.36 35.03 -1.72
C ILE A 118 12.82 34.95 -1.32
N TYR A 119 13.70 35.47 -2.17
CA TYR A 119 15.14 35.58 -1.90
C TYR A 119 15.42 36.48 -0.69
N THR A 120 16.13 35.91 0.27
CA THR A 120 16.53 36.62 1.52
C THR A 120 18.05 36.70 1.68
N GLY A 121 18.83 36.16 0.76
CA GLY A 121 20.28 36.01 0.89
C GLY A 121 20.69 34.87 1.82
N LYS A 122 19.74 34.09 2.32
CA LYS A 122 20.00 32.91 3.18
C LYS A 122 19.67 31.65 2.39
N GLU A 123 20.26 30.54 2.81
CA GLU A 123 19.92 29.22 2.29
C GLU A 123 18.45 28.91 2.53
N VAL A 124 17.80 28.45 1.47
CA VAL A 124 16.46 27.88 1.49
C VAL A 124 16.59 26.38 1.70
N ASN A 125 15.72 25.80 2.51
CA ASN A 125 15.66 24.37 2.73
C ASN A 125 14.24 23.88 2.44
N VAL A 126 14.07 23.24 1.29
CA VAL A 126 12.82 22.57 0.91
C VAL A 126 12.83 21.18 1.50
N THR A 127 11.83 20.89 2.32
CA THR A 127 11.65 19.63 3.02
C THR A 127 10.26 19.07 2.77
N ALA A 128 10.08 17.79 3.03
CA ALA A 128 8.80 17.11 2.94
C ALA A 128 8.49 16.41 4.27
N GLU A 129 7.24 16.49 4.68
CA GLU A 129 6.69 15.72 5.79
C GLU A 129 5.80 14.62 5.25
N LEU A 130 5.64 13.54 6.02
CA LEU A 130 4.75 12.44 5.70
C LEU A 130 3.43 12.60 6.46
N SER A 131 2.33 12.54 5.73
CA SER A 131 0.97 12.51 6.30
C SER A 131 0.46 11.07 6.33
N GLY A 132 -0.13 10.66 7.45
CA GLY A 132 -0.68 9.31 7.63
C GLY A 132 0.22 8.35 8.38
N VAL A 133 1.37 8.79 8.91
CA VAL A 133 2.20 8.02 9.84
C VAL A 133 1.43 7.79 11.15
N LEU A 134 1.41 6.54 11.62
CA LEU A 134 0.63 6.09 12.78
C LEU A 134 1.51 5.93 14.02
N PHE A 135 0.89 5.78 15.19
CA PHE A 135 1.48 5.36 16.47
C PHE A 135 2.70 6.17 16.94
N LYS A 136 2.98 7.33 16.33
CA LYS A 136 4.21 8.14 16.51
C LYS A 136 5.47 7.41 16.03
N ASP A 137 5.33 6.59 15.01
CA ASP A 137 6.45 5.90 14.38
C ASP A 137 7.48 6.89 13.84
N GLU A 138 8.75 6.52 13.94
CA GLU A 138 9.83 7.29 13.33
C GLU A 138 9.93 6.93 11.84
N CYS A 139 9.30 7.75 11.01
CA CYS A 139 9.40 7.67 9.56
C CYS A 139 9.39 9.06 8.94
N LYS A 140 10.40 9.38 8.12
CA LYS A 140 10.59 10.68 7.48
C LYS A 140 10.98 10.52 6.03
N ALA A 141 10.58 11.47 5.19
CA ALA A 141 11.06 11.57 3.82
C ALA A 141 12.52 12.04 3.78
N VAL A 142 13.31 11.44 2.90
CA VAL A 142 14.66 11.89 2.57
C VAL A 142 14.57 12.73 1.30
N VAL A 143 14.87 14.03 1.42
CA VAL A 143 14.83 14.98 0.31
C VAL A 143 16.25 15.28 -0.18
N GLU A 144 16.47 15.16 -1.49
CA GLU A 144 17.67 15.63 -2.20
C GLU A 144 17.36 16.89 -3.00
N ASP A 145 18.40 17.72 -3.22
CA ASP A 145 18.35 18.97 -3.99
C ASP A 145 17.35 20.01 -3.44
N GLY A 146 16.97 19.86 -2.15
CA GLY A 146 16.10 20.81 -1.46
C GLY A 146 16.78 22.12 -1.03
N ASN A 147 18.12 22.22 -1.13
CA ASN A 147 18.88 23.36 -0.64
C ASN A 147 19.34 24.27 -1.78
N ALA A 148 19.06 25.57 -1.67
CA ALA A 148 19.54 26.57 -2.62
C ALA A 148 19.67 27.95 -1.96
N VAL A 149 20.54 28.82 -2.51
CA VAL A 149 20.75 30.17 -2.02
C VAL A 149 20.33 31.22 -3.07
N GLU A 150 20.79 31.04 -4.29
CA GLU A 150 20.64 32.05 -5.34
C GLU A 150 19.26 32.06 -6.00
N PRO A 151 18.79 33.20 -6.53
CA PRO A 151 17.58 33.24 -7.35
C PRO A 151 17.70 32.32 -8.56
N GLY A 152 16.68 31.46 -8.78
CA GLY A 152 16.69 30.47 -9.85
C GLY A 152 15.52 29.51 -9.74
N LYS A 153 15.48 28.54 -10.64
CA LYS A 153 14.54 27.41 -10.63
C LYS A 153 15.27 26.15 -10.24
N TYR A 154 14.66 25.37 -9.39
CA TYR A 154 15.21 24.16 -8.78
C TYR A 154 14.15 23.07 -8.73
N THR A 155 14.59 21.83 -8.55
CA THR A 155 13.72 20.68 -8.31
C THR A 155 14.24 19.94 -7.10
N ALA A 156 13.41 19.74 -6.09
CA ALA A 156 13.71 18.87 -4.97
C ALA A 156 13.01 17.53 -5.18
N SER A 157 13.66 16.43 -4.74
CA SER A 157 13.14 15.07 -4.94
C SER A 157 13.20 14.26 -3.66
N ILE A 158 12.19 13.42 -3.41
CA ILE A 158 12.25 12.42 -2.36
C ILE A 158 12.92 11.19 -2.93
N VAL A 159 14.01 10.75 -2.29
CA VAL A 159 14.79 9.59 -2.70
C VAL A 159 14.56 8.36 -1.85
N GLY A 160 13.75 8.48 -0.79
CA GLY A 160 13.39 7.36 0.07
C GLY A 160 12.79 7.79 1.40
N LEU A 161 12.57 6.80 2.25
CA LEU A 161 12.12 6.96 3.62
C LEU A 161 13.23 6.57 4.59
N THR A 162 13.30 7.24 5.76
CA THR A 162 14.25 6.95 6.83
C THR A 162 13.61 7.00 8.20
N GLY A 163 14.03 6.10 9.08
CA GLY A 163 13.51 5.92 10.44
C GLY A 163 13.36 4.45 10.79
N GLU A 164 13.22 4.16 12.07
CA GLU A 164 13.24 2.79 12.57
C GLU A 164 12.03 1.97 12.10
N GLN A 165 10.85 2.62 11.97
CA GLN A 165 9.60 1.96 11.56
C GLN A 165 9.22 2.21 10.10
N CYS A 166 10.12 2.80 9.28
CA CYS A 166 9.78 3.17 7.90
C CYS A 166 9.41 1.99 7.00
N TYR A 167 9.82 0.79 7.32
CA TYR A 167 9.43 -0.41 6.57
C TYR A 167 7.94 -0.74 6.64
N ASN A 168 7.21 -0.12 7.60
CA ASN A 168 5.76 -0.22 7.71
C ASN A 168 5.01 0.72 6.75
N TYR A 169 5.73 1.54 5.99
CA TYR A 169 5.15 2.57 5.13
C TYR A 169 5.67 2.50 3.71
N VAL A 170 4.85 2.99 2.78
CA VAL A 170 5.20 3.19 1.37
C VAL A 170 4.66 4.54 0.93
N LEU A 171 5.39 5.24 0.06
CA LEU A 171 4.89 6.49 -0.52
C LEU A 171 3.68 6.19 -1.41
N HIS A 172 2.65 7.01 -1.27
CA HIS A 172 1.44 6.94 -2.07
C HIS A 172 1.55 7.89 -3.26
N GLY A 173 1.31 7.39 -4.48
CA GLY A 173 1.35 8.15 -5.71
C GLY A 173 2.34 7.60 -6.73
N GLU A 174 2.60 8.39 -7.78
CA GLU A 174 3.56 8.09 -8.84
C GLU A 174 4.88 8.83 -8.60
N ASP A 175 5.95 8.46 -9.31
CA ASP A 175 7.29 9.07 -9.16
C ASP A 175 7.28 10.60 -9.34
N THR A 176 6.33 11.14 -10.08
CA THR A 176 6.14 12.59 -10.27
C THR A 176 5.65 13.31 -9.02
N ASP A 177 4.96 12.61 -8.11
CA ASP A 177 4.45 13.17 -6.86
C ASP A 177 5.56 13.32 -5.80
N TYR A 178 6.71 12.68 -6.05
CA TYR A 178 7.88 12.73 -5.18
C TYR A 178 8.85 13.86 -5.53
N GLN A 179 8.47 14.75 -6.42
CA GLN A 179 9.26 15.89 -6.85
C GLN A 179 8.47 17.18 -6.72
N ILE A 180 9.15 18.27 -6.40
CA ILE A 180 8.58 19.60 -6.42
C ILE A 180 9.53 20.55 -7.16
N GLU A 181 8.98 21.24 -8.16
CA GLU A 181 9.67 22.39 -8.76
C GLU A 181 9.49 23.62 -7.88
N TYR A 182 10.56 24.28 -7.52
CA TYR A 182 10.50 25.53 -6.77
C TYR A 182 11.39 26.59 -7.39
N GLN A 183 11.05 27.87 -7.14
CA GLN A 183 11.80 28.99 -7.62
C GLN A 183 12.09 29.97 -6.49
N ILE A 184 13.32 30.49 -6.46
CA ILE A 184 13.72 31.58 -5.60
C ILE A 184 13.65 32.86 -6.42
N VAL A 185 12.82 33.81 -6.01
CA VAL A 185 12.60 35.09 -6.73
C VAL A 185 13.06 36.25 -5.88
N LYS A 186 13.66 37.27 -6.51
CA LYS A 186 13.96 38.55 -5.82
C LYS A 186 12.66 39.29 -5.53
N LYS A 187 12.58 39.87 -4.34
CA LYS A 187 11.47 40.79 -4.03
C LYS A 187 11.57 41.98 -4.96
N GLU A 188 10.52 42.23 -5.76
CA GLU A 188 10.46 43.48 -6.53
C GLU A 188 10.40 44.66 -5.57
N GLU A 189 11.40 45.54 -5.63
CA GLU A 189 11.30 46.84 -5.00
C GLU A 189 10.24 47.62 -5.72
N THR A 190 9.12 47.89 -5.09
CA THR A 190 8.12 48.86 -5.56
C THR A 190 8.82 50.20 -5.64
N LYS A 191 9.25 50.59 -6.85
CA LYS A 191 9.65 51.97 -7.11
C LYS A 191 8.46 52.87 -6.79
N ASN A 192 8.58 53.60 -5.71
CA ASN A 192 7.65 54.67 -5.37
C ASN A 192 7.70 55.66 -6.52
N PRO A 193 6.54 56.02 -7.17
CA PRO A 193 6.55 57.03 -8.22
C PRO A 193 6.52 58.40 -7.53
N THR A 194 7.71 58.93 -7.19
CA THR A 194 7.83 60.32 -6.82
C THR A 194 8.88 60.97 -7.69
N ASP A 195 8.37 61.90 -8.43
CA ASP A 195 9.06 63.01 -9.11
C ASP A 195 9.76 62.74 -10.45
N SER A 196 9.09 63.19 -11.50
CA SER A 196 9.67 64.16 -12.46
C SER A 196 8.57 64.70 -13.37
N LYS A 197 8.22 65.90 -13.08
CA LYS A 197 7.52 66.84 -13.96
C LYS A 197 8.55 67.42 -14.94
N GLU A 198 8.33 67.26 -16.25
CA GLU A 198 8.60 68.29 -17.28
C GLU A 198 8.10 67.78 -18.61
N THR A 199 7.11 68.37 -19.07
CA THR A 199 6.81 69.38 -20.09
C THR A 199 7.36 69.09 -21.48
N SER A 200 6.42 68.97 -22.37
CA SER A 200 6.30 69.71 -23.66
C SER A 200 6.37 68.89 -24.96
N THR A 201 5.21 69.04 -25.59
CA THR A 201 4.95 69.27 -27.04
C THR A 201 5.22 68.17 -28.06
N GLY A 202 4.15 67.69 -28.63
CA GLY A 202 3.88 68.04 -30.04
C GLY A 202 3.69 66.83 -30.97
N THR A 203 2.49 66.71 -31.43
CA THR A 203 2.06 66.43 -32.81
C THR A 203 1.76 65.00 -33.24
N ALA A 204 0.45 64.82 -33.29
CA ALA A 204 -0.39 64.16 -34.31
C ALA A 204 0.12 63.03 -35.19
N GLY A 205 -0.71 61.98 -35.25
CA GLY A 205 -0.78 61.27 -36.51
C GLY A 205 -1.23 59.82 -36.49
N LYS A 206 -2.55 59.66 -36.65
CA LYS A 206 -3.22 58.52 -37.36
C LYS A 206 -3.25 57.10 -36.80
N LYS A 207 -4.49 56.74 -36.44
CA LYS A 207 -5.10 55.40 -36.57
C LYS A 207 -5.16 54.96 -38.05
N PRO A 208 -5.18 53.66 -38.43
CA PRO A 208 -6.37 52.87 -38.18
C PRO A 208 -6.19 51.37 -37.93
N THR A 209 -7.15 50.82 -37.20
CA THR A 209 -8.01 49.62 -37.47
C THR A 209 -7.37 48.34 -37.99
N GLY A 210 -7.63 47.27 -37.27
CA GLY A 210 -7.54 45.90 -37.77
C GLY A 210 -7.97 44.87 -36.73
N THR A 211 -9.23 44.51 -36.82
CA THR A 211 -9.94 43.39 -36.18
C THR A 211 -9.26 42.03 -36.51
N SER A 212 -9.11 41.12 -35.60
CA SER A 212 -9.58 39.76 -35.83
C SER A 212 -9.46 38.83 -34.60
N THR A 213 -10.56 38.33 -34.25
CA THR A 213 -10.94 37.19 -33.45
C THR A 213 -10.13 35.90 -33.78
N SER A 214 -9.69 35.15 -32.79
CA SER A 214 -9.83 33.67 -32.87
C SER A 214 -9.66 33.03 -31.49
N GLY A 215 -10.73 32.43 -31.03
CA GLY A 215 -10.75 31.57 -29.86
C GLY A 215 -9.96 30.27 -30.11
N LYS A 216 -9.33 29.78 -29.09
CA LYS A 216 -8.77 28.43 -29.11
C LYS A 216 -9.40 27.62 -27.99
N GLN A 217 -10.16 26.64 -28.44
CA GLN A 217 -10.81 25.61 -27.61
C GLN A 217 -9.82 24.81 -26.77
N VAL A 218 -10.19 24.64 -25.52
CA VAL A 218 -9.58 23.65 -24.63
C VAL A 218 -10.10 22.28 -25.04
N LYS A 219 -9.22 21.39 -25.47
CA LYS A 219 -9.53 19.97 -25.66
C LYS A 219 -9.25 19.25 -24.35
N THR A 220 -10.30 18.77 -23.70
CA THR A 220 -10.24 17.77 -22.65
C THR A 220 -9.79 16.42 -23.27
N ALA A 221 -8.67 15.92 -22.84
CA ALA A 221 -8.24 14.55 -23.14
C ALA A 221 -8.90 13.60 -22.15
N LYS A 222 -9.65 12.63 -22.67
CA LYS A 222 -10.13 11.46 -21.94
C LYS A 222 -8.95 10.55 -21.65
N THR A 223 -8.68 10.29 -20.39
CA THR A 223 -7.77 9.25 -19.95
C THR A 223 -8.55 7.94 -19.88
N GLY A 224 -8.14 6.98 -20.67
CA GLY A 224 -8.61 5.60 -20.57
C GLY A 224 -7.67 4.81 -19.69
N ASP A 225 -8.24 4.14 -18.71
CA ASP A 225 -7.57 3.20 -17.81
C ASP A 225 -6.95 2.03 -18.57
N SER A 226 -5.67 1.80 -18.33
CA SER A 226 -5.10 0.44 -18.44
C SER A 226 -4.16 0.23 -17.26
N ILE A 227 -4.68 -0.38 -16.21
CA ILE A 227 -3.87 -0.87 -15.09
C ILE A 227 -2.98 -1.99 -15.62
N SER A 228 -1.68 -1.71 -15.73
CA SER A 228 -0.70 -2.70 -16.15
C SER A 228 -0.35 -3.61 -14.98
N TYR A 229 -0.78 -4.87 -15.04
CA TYR A 229 -0.51 -5.93 -14.05
C TYR A 229 0.98 -6.31 -13.89
N ILE A 230 1.87 -5.66 -14.62
CA ILE A 230 3.31 -5.97 -14.61
C ILE A 230 3.98 -5.58 -13.29
N TRP A 231 3.46 -4.60 -12.57
CA TRP A 231 4.02 -4.14 -11.29
C TRP A 231 3.78 -5.09 -10.11
N ILE A 232 2.71 -5.88 -10.14
CA ILE A 232 2.38 -6.83 -9.06
C ILE A 232 3.40 -7.97 -8.96
N LEU A 233 4.04 -8.35 -10.07
CA LEU A 233 5.06 -9.40 -10.08
C LEU A 233 6.45 -8.95 -9.60
N MET A 234 6.76 -7.65 -9.67
CA MET A 234 8.04 -7.11 -9.19
C MET A 234 8.09 -6.96 -7.65
N ILE A 235 6.94 -6.71 -7.00
CA ILE A 235 6.85 -6.58 -5.54
C ILE A 235 7.00 -7.95 -4.85
N ALA A 236 6.50 -9.03 -5.45
CA ALA A 236 6.65 -10.38 -4.90
C ALA A 236 8.11 -10.89 -4.88
N GLY A 237 8.96 -10.41 -5.80
CA GLY A 237 10.38 -10.77 -5.86
C GLY A 237 11.25 -10.05 -4.83
N SER A 238 10.95 -8.81 -4.48
CA SER A 238 11.74 -8.00 -3.54
C SER A 238 11.51 -8.38 -2.08
N ILE A 239 10.32 -8.83 -1.71
CA ILE A 239 10.00 -9.28 -0.33
C ILE A 239 10.81 -10.52 0.07
N ALA A 240 11.07 -11.43 -0.86
CA ALA A 240 11.87 -12.64 -0.59
C ALA A 240 13.33 -12.33 -0.27
N VAL A 241 13.90 -11.26 -0.86
CA VAL A 241 15.30 -10.84 -0.62
C VAL A 241 15.44 -10.12 0.73
N ILE A 242 14.47 -9.29 1.10
CA ILE A 242 14.49 -8.54 2.37
C ILE A 242 14.25 -9.47 3.55
N GLY A 243 13.32 -10.41 3.45
CA GLY A 243 13.07 -11.45 4.48
C GLY A 243 14.28 -12.34 4.74
N GLY A 244 15.00 -12.73 3.70
CA GLY A 244 16.25 -13.51 3.81
C GLY A 244 17.38 -12.72 4.49
N MET A 245 17.47 -11.42 4.23
CA MET A 245 18.52 -10.57 4.81
C MET A 245 18.29 -10.31 6.31
N ILE A 246 17.04 -10.10 6.72
CA ILE A 246 16.67 -9.93 8.13
C ILE A 246 16.89 -11.20 8.93
N TYR A 247 16.58 -12.38 8.36
CA TYR A 247 16.84 -13.68 8.99
C TYR A 247 18.32 -13.91 9.24
N VAL A 248 19.20 -13.58 8.28
CA VAL A 248 20.65 -13.72 8.41
C VAL A 248 21.22 -12.74 9.45
N ILE A 249 20.71 -11.51 9.54
CA ILE A 249 21.16 -10.51 10.51
C ILE A 249 20.76 -10.92 11.94
N ARG A 250 19.52 -11.41 12.15
CA ARG A 250 19.08 -11.92 13.45
C ARG A 250 19.89 -13.11 13.92
N ARG A 251 20.25 -14.01 13.02
CA ARG A 251 21.08 -15.20 13.36
C ARG A 251 22.53 -14.85 13.73
N ARG A 252 23.06 -13.72 13.23
CA ARG A 252 24.41 -13.22 13.59
C ARG A 252 24.46 -12.52 14.94
N LYS A 253 23.34 -12.00 15.46
CA LYS A 253 23.27 -11.37 16.80
C LYS A 253 23.04 -12.36 17.95
N GLN A 254 22.79 -13.64 17.66
CA GLN A 254 22.62 -14.71 18.66
C GLN A 254 23.83 -15.65 18.75
N LYS A 255 24.93 -15.33 18.12
CA LYS A 255 26.25 -15.94 18.34
C LYS A 255 27.19 -14.86 18.87
#